data_42ba7fc15e7af041d595b0959d2bb3f0
#
_entry.id   42ba7fc15e7af041d595b0959d2bb3f0
#
_cell.length_a   1.000
_cell.length_b   1.000
_cell.length_c   1.000
_cell.angle_alpha   90.00
_cell.angle_beta   90.00
_cell.angle_gamma   90.00
#
_symmetry.space_group_name_H-M   'P 1'
#
loop_
_entity.id
_entity.type
_entity.pdbx_description
1 polymer ?
#
loop_
_entity_poly.entity_id
_entity_poly.type
_entity_poly.pdbx_seq_one_letter_code
_entity_poly.pdbx_strand_id
1 'polypeptide(L)'
;GAPATRRPAAGGEPFLRPEIGLTVSWYHRRLGLDFGERWHRDPAYRRDCLAAMTRELRRSFPGVPVGGPLEPDKPPDLLTGVYGGNFVAALYGVPLVYAPDNWPATEHRYLSDEQADRLNPPDLDRSPVFAELMEQVDWIERENGAVEGFVNWQGVLNNAFRLRGEKIFADMALEPQRALHVFECVAATMEQGVRRLYARQRA
;
A
#
# COMPACT_ATOMS: atom_id res chain seq x y z
N GLY A 1 -0.72 9.21 -3.01
CA GLY A 1 -1.37 10.19 -3.85
C GLY A 1 -0.63 11.50 -3.77
N ALA A 2 -0.33 12.14 -4.91
CA ALA A 2 0.19 13.48 -4.89
C ALA A 2 -0.67 14.32 -3.95
N PRO A 3 -0.10 15.18 -3.11
CA PRO A 3 -0.89 16.04 -2.28
C PRO A 3 -1.86 16.79 -3.19
N ALA A 4 -3.11 16.80 -2.81
CA ALA A 4 -4.15 17.54 -3.52
C ALA A 4 -3.94 19.05 -3.34
N THR A 5 -2.78 19.55 -3.73
CA THR A 5 -2.55 20.97 -3.96
C THR A 5 -3.21 21.29 -5.29
N ARG A 6 -4.55 21.23 -5.29
CA ARG A 6 -5.29 21.84 -6.36
C ARG A 6 -5.08 23.34 -6.23
N ARG A 7 -4.21 23.87 -7.07
CA ARG A 7 -4.30 25.30 -7.36
C ARG A 7 -5.72 25.53 -7.88
N PRO A 8 -6.41 26.59 -7.44
CA PRO A 8 -7.69 26.95 -8.00
C PRO A 8 -7.58 26.95 -9.54
N ALA A 9 -8.55 26.33 -10.22
CA ALA A 9 -8.61 26.34 -11.65
C ALA A 9 -8.43 27.77 -12.18
N ALA A 10 -7.52 27.98 -13.10
CA ALA A 10 -7.46 29.21 -13.86
C ALA A 10 -8.70 29.23 -14.73
N GLY A 11 -9.70 30.04 -14.42
CA GLY A 11 -11.05 30.06 -14.94
C GLY A 11 -11.17 29.51 -16.39
N GLY A 12 -11.99 28.47 -16.56
CA GLY A 12 -12.17 27.74 -17.82
C GLY A 12 -11.97 26.21 -17.69
N GLU A 13 -11.46 25.73 -16.57
CA GLU A 13 -11.40 24.29 -16.32
C GLU A 13 -12.79 23.73 -16.01
N PRO A 14 -13.12 22.49 -16.46
CA PRO A 14 -14.39 21.87 -16.13
C PRO A 14 -14.48 21.65 -14.63
N PHE A 15 -15.66 21.82 -14.05
CA PHE A 15 -15.96 21.64 -12.62
C PHE A 15 -15.56 20.26 -12.10
N LEU A 16 -15.56 19.26 -12.97
CA LEU A 16 -15.18 17.89 -12.71
C LEU A 16 -13.99 17.50 -13.59
N ARG A 17 -12.89 17.09 -12.96
CA ARG A 17 -11.77 16.46 -13.63
C ARG A 17 -11.85 14.96 -13.40
N PRO A 18 -12.33 14.16 -14.37
CA PRO A 18 -12.38 12.72 -14.22
C PRO A 18 -10.94 12.14 -14.23
N GLU A 19 -10.69 11.22 -13.31
CA GLU A 19 -9.52 10.37 -13.32
C GLU A 19 -9.96 8.94 -13.61
N ILE A 20 -9.30 8.29 -14.58
CA ILE A 20 -9.56 6.90 -14.92
C ILE A 20 -8.36 6.08 -14.46
N GLY A 21 -8.60 5.18 -13.51
CA GLY A 21 -7.62 4.17 -13.09
C GLY A 21 -8.00 2.80 -13.65
N LEU A 22 -7.01 2.05 -14.09
CA LEU A 22 -7.19 0.66 -14.51
C LEU A 22 -6.82 -0.28 -13.36
N THR A 23 -7.64 -1.30 -13.13
CA THR A 23 -7.45 -2.27 -12.05
C THR A 23 -6.40 -3.32 -12.42
N VAL A 24 -5.82 -3.98 -11.43
CA VAL A 24 -4.90 -5.12 -11.65
C VAL A 24 -5.57 -6.24 -12.45
N SER A 25 -6.87 -6.49 -12.27
CA SER A 25 -7.63 -7.46 -13.05
C SER A 25 -7.71 -7.13 -14.54
N TRP A 26 -7.68 -5.85 -14.91
CA TRP A 26 -7.60 -5.46 -16.31
C TRP A 26 -6.26 -5.83 -16.93
N TYR A 27 -5.15 -5.55 -16.23
CA TYR A 27 -3.82 -5.89 -16.70
C TYR A 27 -3.59 -7.40 -16.72
N HIS A 28 -4.09 -8.11 -15.71
CA HIS A 28 -4.04 -9.58 -15.69
C HIS A 28 -4.71 -10.17 -16.94
N ARG A 29 -5.95 -9.78 -17.23
CA ARG A 29 -6.68 -10.26 -18.41
C ARG A 29 -6.07 -9.84 -19.73
N ARG A 30 -5.47 -8.67 -19.78
CA ARG A 30 -4.92 -8.07 -21.01
C ARG A 30 -3.52 -8.55 -21.33
N LEU A 31 -2.69 -8.75 -20.34
CA LEU A 31 -1.25 -9.03 -20.47
C LEU A 31 -0.82 -10.35 -19.85
N GLY A 32 -1.70 -11.05 -19.14
CA GLY A 32 -1.34 -12.25 -18.38
C GLY A 32 -0.43 -12.00 -17.18
N LEU A 33 -0.36 -10.76 -16.69
CA LEU A 33 0.48 -10.42 -15.54
C LEU A 33 -0.09 -11.06 -14.27
N ASP A 34 0.77 -11.65 -13.47
CA ASP A 34 0.41 -12.23 -12.17
C ASP A 34 0.69 -11.20 -11.05
N PHE A 35 -0.38 -10.74 -10.40
CA PHE A 35 -0.33 -9.84 -9.24
C PHE A 35 -0.35 -10.58 -7.90
N GLY A 36 -0.08 -11.89 -7.92
CA GLY A 36 0.04 -12.72 -6.74
C GLY A 36 1.24 -12.38 -5.85
N GLU A 37 1.61 -13.31 -4.98
CA GLU A 37 2.64 -13.11 -3.96
C GLU A 37 3.97 -12.62 -4.54
N ARG A 38 4.38 -13.11 -5.70
CA ARG A 38 5.62 -12.71 -6.36
C ARG A 38 5.64 -11.22 -6.69
N TRP A 39 4.53 -10.64 -7.13
CA TRP A 39 4.47 -9.22 -7.44
C TRP A 39 4.74 -8.35 -6.21
N HIS A 40 4.31 -8.81 -5.02
CA HIS A 40 4.47 -8.08 -3.77
C HIS A 40 5.84 -8.25 -3.12
N ARG A 41 6.57 -9.33 -3.45
CA ARG A 41 7.84 -9.69 -2.79
C ARG A 41 9.07 -9.54 -3.69
N ASP A 42 8.90 -9.60 -5.02
CA ASP A 42 10.00 -9.53 -6.00
C ASP A 42 9.98 -8.18 -6.72
N PRO A 43 10.82 -7.19 -6.31
CA PRO A 43 10.84 -5.88 -6.93
C PRO A 43 11.33 -5.91 -8.38
N ALA A 44 12.16 -6.90 -8.78
CA ALA A 44 12.59 -7.05 -10.16
C ALA A 44 11.43 -7.48 -11.06
N TYR A 45 10.66 -8.48 -10.65
CA TYR A 45 9.45 -8.90 -11.33
C TYR A 45 8.42 -7.76 -11.42
N ARG A 46 8.22 -7.04 -10.32
CA ARG A 46 7.31 -5.89 -10.28
C ARG A 46 7.72 -4.79 -11.23
N ARG A 47 9.03 -4.47 -11.32
CA ARG A 47 9.57 -3.51 -12.30
C ARG A 47 9.20 -3.90 -13.73
N ASP A 48 9.37 -5.18 -14.08
CA ASP A 48 9.08 -5.67 -15.43
C ASP A 48 7.57 -5.62 -15.73
N CYS A 49 6.73 -5.94 -14.75
CA CYS A 49 5.27 -5.78 -14.84
C CYS A 49 4.88 -4.32 -15.07
N LEU A 50 5.40 -3.38 -14.28
CA LEU A 50 5.10 -1.94 -14.42
C LEU A 50 5.52 -1.39 -15.77
N ALA A 51 6.66 -1.83 -16.29
CA ALA A 51 7.12 -1.48 -17.64
C ALA A 51 6.14 -2.02 -18.70
N ALA A 52 5.66 -3.26 -18.57
CA ALA A 52 4.66 -3.83 -19.47
C ALA A 52 3.32 -3.09 -19.39
N MET A 53 2.86 -2.77 -18.19
CA MET A 53 1.64 -1.98 -17.95
C MET A 53 1.72 -0.60 -18.62
N THR A 54 2.84 0.09 -18.46
CA THR A 54 3.05 1.42 -19.07
C THR A 54 3.04 1.36 -20.61
N ARG A 55 3.71 0.36 -21.18
CA ARG A 55 3.67 0.14 -22.65
C ARG A 55 2.25 -0.11 -23.16
N GLU A 56 1.49 -0.95 -22.45
CA GLU A 56 0.12 -1.27 -22.82
C GLU A 56 -0.82 -0.07 -22.72
N LEU A 57 -0.69 0.75 -21.68
CA LEU A 57 -1.46 1.99 -21.55
C LEU A 57 -1.25 2.92 -22.73
N ARG A 58 0.01 3.16 -23.12
CA ARG A 58 0.32 4.02 -24.26
C ARG A 58 -0.20 3.46 -25.58
N ARG A 59 -0.13 2.13 -25.73
CA ARG A 59 -0.65 1.46 -26.92
C ARG A 59 -2.17 1.53 -27.01
N SER A 60 -2.86 1.35 -25.89
CA SER A 60 -4.33 1.28 -25.83
C SER A 60 -5.00 2.65 -25.82
N PHE A 61 -4.29 3.68 -25.37
CA PHE A 61 -4.82 5.04 -25.21
C PHE A 61 -3.88 6.07 -25.86
N PRO A 62 -3.66 6.02 -27.19
CA PRO A 62 -2.78 6.95 -27.87
C PRO A 62 -3.33 8.38 -27.75
N GLY A 63 -2.45 9.33 -27.40
CA GLY A 63 -2.83 10.74 -27.24
C GLY A 63 -3.48 11.11 -25.90
N VAL A 64 -3.71 10.13 -25.01
CA VAL A 64 -4.15 10.40 -23.65
C VAL A 64 -2.94 10.35 -22.71
N PRO A 65 -2.76 11.34 -21.82
CA PRO A 65 -1.64 11.34 -20.87
C PRO A 65 -1.93 10.35 -19.72
N VAL A 66 -1.91 9.04 -20.04
CA VAL A 66 -2.09 7.96 -19.07
C VAL A 66 -0.75 7.60 -18.43
N GLY A 67 -0.76 7.35 -17.11
CA GLY A 67 0.44 6.98 -16.37
C GLY A 67 1.33 8.15 -15.94
N GLY A 68 0.88 9.39 -16.10
CA GLY A 68 1.63 10.60 -15.75
C GLY A 68 2.67 11.00 -16.81
N PRO A 69 3.31 12.15 -16.63
CA PRO A 69 4.40 12.57 -17.49
C PRO A 69 5.56 11.58 -17.37
N LEU A 70 6.18 11.27 -18.50
CA LEU A 70 7.47 10.60 -18.51
C LEU A 70 8.52 11.60 -18.07
N GLU A 71 9.05 11.37 -16.90
CA GLU A 71 10.30 11.98 -16.47
C GLU A 71 11.38 10.91 -16.69
N PRO A 72 12.13 10.98 -17.82
CA PRO A 72 13.09 9.92 -18.19
C PRO A 72 14.15 9.67 -17.12
N ASP A 73 14.46 10.69 -16.33
CA ASP A 73 15.50 10.68 -15.30
C ASP A 73 14.97 10.35 -13.92
N LYS A 74 13.65 10.14 -13.78
CA LYS A 74 13.05 9.79 -12.50
C LYS A 74 13.07 8.29 -12.27
N PRO A 75 13.60 7.82 -11.14
CA PRO A 75 13.52 6.41 -10.76
C PRO A 75 12.09 5.89 -10.78
N PRO A 76 11.84 4.64 -11.17
CA PRO A 76 10.51 4.07 -11.17
C PRO A 76 9.99 3.90 -9.75
N ASP A 77 8.70 4.19 -9.56
CA ASP A 77 8.00 3.86 -8.32
C ASP A 77 7.75 2.35 -8.25
N LEU A 78 8.49 1.68 -7.39
CA LEU A 78 8.38 0.24 -7.15
C LEU A 78 7.77 -0.10 -5.79
N LEU A 79 7.29 0.87 -5.01
CA LEU A 79 6.67 0.66 -3.71
C LEU A 79 5.15 0.81 -3.73
N THR A 80 4.63 1.71 -4.56
CA THR A 80 3.18 1.95 -4.59
C THR A 80 2.42 0.69 -5.00
N GLY A 81 1.49 0.27 -4.14
CA GLY A 81 0.68 -0.93 -4.32
C GLY A 81 1.22 -2.20 -3.65
N VAL A 82 2.47 -2.20 -3.15
CA VAL A 82 3.02 -3.34 -2.41
C VAL A 82 2.14 -3.65 -1.20
N TYR A 83 1.80 -4.93 -1.01
CA TYR A 83 0.86 -5.44 0.00
C TYR A 83 -0.56 -4.86 -0.06
N GLY A 84 -0.93 -4.08 -1.09
CA GLY A 84 -2.30 -3.63 -1.36
C GLY A 84 -3.01 -2.84 -0.25
N GLY A 85 -2.29 -2.32 0.73
CA GLY A 85 -2.87 -1.64 1.90
C GLY A 85 -3.18 -2.57 3.08
N ASN A 86 -2.65 -3.79 3.08
CA ASN A 86 -2.78 -4.77 4.16
C ASN A 86 -1.49 -4.93 4.97
N PHE A 87 -0.50 -4.09 4.72
CA PHE A 87 0.82 -4.20 5.31
C PHE A 87 0.79 -4.14 6.84
N VAL A 88 0.04 -3.19 7.41
CA VAL A 88 -0.07 -3.05 8.87
C VAL A 88 -0.70 -4.31 9.49
N ALA A 89 -1.75 -4.86 8.89
CA ALA A 89 -2.35 -6.10 9.37
C ALA A 89 -1.34 -7.26 9.34
N ALA A 90 -0.52 -7.35 8.28
CA ALA A 90 0.54 -8.35 8.19
C ALA A 90 1.62 -8.17 9.28
N LEU A 91 1.95 -6.95 9.68
CA LEU A 91 2.85 -6.67 10.81
C LEU A 91 2.31 -7.23 12.13
N TYR A 92 0.98 -7.27 12.30
CA TYR A 92 0.32 -7.91 13.45
C TYR A 92 0.12 -9.43 13.28
N GLY A 93 0.70 -10.02 12.24
CA GLY A 93 0.64 -11.47 12.01
C GLY A 93 -0.65 -11.96 11.34
N VAL A 94 -1.46 -11.05 10.78
CA VAL A 94 -2.62 -11.46 9.97
C VAL A 94 -2.13 -11.95 8.62
N PRO A 95 -2.41 -13.19 8.21
CA PRO A 95 -1.96 -13.73 6.93
C PRO A 95 -2.58 -12.98 5.75
N LEU A 96 -1.78 -12.79 4.70
CA LEU A 96 -2.24 -12.25 3.43
C LEU A 96 -2.63 -13.37 2.48
N VAL A 97 -3.75 -13.17 1.80
CA VAL A 97 -4.24 -14.05 0.74
C VAL A 97 -4.01 -13.36 -0.60
N TYR A 98 -3.16 -13.93 -1.41
CA TYR A 98 -2.80 -13.41 -2.72
C TYR A 98 -3.65 -14.03 -3.83
N ALA A 99 -3.95 -13.22 -4.84
CA ALA A 99 -4.64 -13.66 -6.05
C ALA A 99 -3.94 -13.06 -7.29
N PRO A 100 -3.90 -13.78 -8.42
CA PRO A 100 -3.18 -13.30 -9.61
C PRO A 100 -3.82 -12.10 -10.30
N ASP A 101 -5.10 -11.85 -10.04
CA ASP A 101 -5.91 -10.84 -10.72
C ASP A 101 -6.53 -9.80 -9.78
N ASN A 102 -6.12 -9.80 -8.51
CA ASN A 102 -6.65 -8.85 -7.51
C ASN A 102 -5.55 -8.42 -6.53
N TRP A 103 -5.84 -7.34 -5.80
CA TRP A 103 -5.04 -6.94 -4.64
C TRP A 103 -5.17 -7.98 -3.53
N PRO A 104 -4.12 -8.19 -2.70
CA PRO A 104 -4.19 -9.13 -1.60
C PRO A 104 -5.28 -8.76 -0.61
N ALA A 105 -5.89 -9.78 -0.02
CA ALA A 105 -6.82 -9.66 1.10
C ALA A 105 -6.16 -10.17 2.38
N THR A 106 -6.77 -9.89 3.53
CA THR A 106 -6.39 -10.50 4.80
C THR A 106 -7.27 -11.71 5.08
N GLU A 107 -6.73 -12.73 5.74
CA GLU A 107 -7.57 -13.76 6.34
C GLU A 107 -8.47 -13.14 7.44
N HIS A 108 -9.65 -13.71 7.60
CA HIS A 108 -10.61 -13.28 8.64
C HIS A 108 -10.23 -13.89 10.00
N ARG A 109 -9.09 -13.45 10.54
CA ARG A 109 -8.61 -13.82 11.88
C ARG A 109 -8.65 -12.60 12.78
N TYR A 110 -9.78 -12.46 13.46
CA TYR A 110 -10.01 -11.30 14.30
C TYR A 110 -9.58 -11.52 15.74
N LEU A 111 -9.07 -10.48 16.36
CA LEU A 111 -8.70 -10.47 17.77
C LEU A 111 -9.93 -10.75 18.67
N SER A 112 -9.76 -11.60 19.69
CA SER A 112 -10.70 -11.71 20.80
C SER A 112 -10.67 -10.43 21.64
N ASP A 113 -11.61 -10.30 22.59
CA ASP A 113 -11.65 -9.16 23.52
C ASP A 113 -10.35 -9.09 24.33
N GLU A 114 -9.90 -10.22 24.89
CA GLU A 114 -8.67 -10.32 25.66
C GLU A 114 -7.41 -10.01 24.82
N GLN A 115 -7.39 -10.42 23.56
CA GLN A 115 -6.29 -10.11 22.66
C GLN A 115 -6.27 -8.63 22.31
N ALA A 116 -7.44 -8.01 22.12
CA ALA A 116 -7.54 -6.58 21.85
C ALA A 116 -7.10 -5.75 23.07
N ASP A 117 -7.51 -6.15 24.29
CA ASP A 117 -7.13 -5.47 25.53
C ASP A 117 -5.62 -5.57 25.84
N ARG A 118 -4.94 -6.59 25.30
CA ARG A 118 -3.49 -6.82 25.48
C ARG A 118 -2.66 -6.54 24.24
N LEU A 119 -3.25 -5.93 23.24
CA LEU A 119 -2.56 -5.62 22.00
C LEU A 119 -1.36 -4.70 22.28
N ASN A 120 -0.26 -4.94 21.58
CA ASN A 120 0.91 -4.05 21.61
C ASN A 120 1.37 -3.81 20.18
N PRO A 121 1.96 -2.66 19.89
CA PRO A 121 2.65 -2.46 18.62
C PRO A 121 3.71 -3.54 18.42
N PRO A 122 3.77 -4.18 17.25
CA PRO A 122 4.80 -5.17 16.95
C PRO A 122 6.19 -4.53 16.95
N ASP A 123 7.18 -5.29 17.41
CA ASP A 123 8.58 -4.91 17.28
C ASP A 123 8.99 -5.05 15.81
N LEU A 124 9.16 -3.93 15.13
CA LEU A 124 9.51 -3.90 13.70
C LEU A 124 10.90 -4.47 13.41
N ASP A 125 11.83 -4.41 14.36
CA ASP A 125 13.18 -4.96 14.20
C ASP A 125 13.18 -6.50 14.23
N ARG A 126 12.13 -7.09 14.78
CA ARG A 126 11.92 -8.53 14.84
C ARG A 126 10.84 -9.03 13.89
N SER A 127 10.20 -8.13 13.13
CA SER A 127 9.15 -8.47 12.19
C SER A 127 9.72 -8.99 10.87
N PRO A 128 9.48 -10.27 10.50
CA PRO A 128 9.96 -10.78 9.21
C PRO A 128 9.30 -10.05 8.02
N VAL A 129 8.05 -9.61 8.17
CA VAL A 129 7.33 -8.85 7.14
C VAL A 129 7.95 -7.47 6.93
N PHE A 130 8.38 -6.81 8.01
CA PHE A 130 9.06 -5.53 7.90
C PHE A 130 10.47 -5.68 7.33
N ALA A 131 11.19 -6.72 7.75
CA ALA A 131 12.53 -7.04 7.21
C ALA A 131 12.45 -7.28 5.69
N GLU A 132 11.47 -8.07 5.23
CA GLU A 132 11.25 -8.32 3.80
C GLU A 132 10.96 -7.02 3.01
N LEU A 133 10.17 -6.10 3.57
CA LEU A 133 9.98 -4.79 2.95
C LEU A 133 11.30 -4.02 2.85
N MET A 134 12.11 -4.02 3.90
CA MET A 134 13.39 -3.30 3.91
C MET A 134 14.40 -3.92 2.94
N GLU A 135 14.42 -5.23 2.77
CA GLU A 135 15.22 -5.90 1.73
C GLU A 135 14.82 -5.45 0.31
N GLN A 136 13.52 -5.28 0.07
CA GLN A 136 13.04 -4.72 -1.20
C GLN A 136 13.47 -3.26 -1.37
N VAL A 137 13.41 -2.45 -0.31
CA VAL A 137 13.88 -1.07 -0.31
C VAL A 137 15.38 -1.00 -0.63
N ASP A 138 16.19 -1.87 0.00
CA ASP A 138 17.64 -1.98 -0.26
C ASP A 138 17.92 -2.35 -1.72
N TRP A 139 17.15 -3.27 -2.27
CA TRP A 139 17.26 -3.64 -3.68
C TRP A 139 16.91 -2.47 -4.60
N ILE A 140 15.79 -1.78 -4.32
CA ILE A 140 15.32 -0.63 -5.11
C ILE A 140 16.37 0.49 -5.12
N GLU A 141 16.91 0.83 -3.94
CA GLU A 141 17.93 1.87 -3.80
C GLU A 141 19.19 1.52 -4.60
N ARG A 142 19.67 0.27 -4.50
CA ARG A 142 20.86 -0.20 -5.21
C ARG A 142 20.69 -0.17 -6.74
N GLU A 143 19.50 -0.57 -7.24
CA GLU A 143 19.25 -0.65 -8.68
C GLU A 143 18.90 0.69 -9.31
N ASN A 144 18.23 1.58 -8.58
CA ASN A 144 17.69 2.83 -9.12
C ASN A 144 18.38 4.09 -8.56
N GLY A 145 19.25 3.96 -7.55
CA GLY A 145 19.92 5.09 -6.89
C GLY A 145 19.00 5.89 -5.93
N ALA A 146 17.70 5.63 -5.93
CA ALA A 146 16.75 6.26 -5.02
C ALA A 146 15.51 5.39 -4.84
N VAL A 147 14.78 5.62 -3.75
CA VAL A 147 13.55 4.90 -3.39
C VAL A 147 12.36 5.82 -3.58
N GLU A 148 11.64 5.64 -4.69
CA GLU A 148 10.42 6.37 -5.01
C GLU A 148 9.17 5.57 -4.63
N GLY A 149 8.05 6.30 -4.44
CA GLY A 149 6.76 5.71 -4.13
C GLY A 149 6.44 5.68 -2.64
N PHE A 150 5.40 4.96 -2.29
CA PHE A 150 4.94 4.83 -0.90
C PHE A 150 4.30 3.47 -0.65
N VAL A 151 4.38 3.01 0.58
CA VAL A 151 3.56 1.90 1.07
C VAL A 151 2.19 2.44 1.48
N ASN A 152 1.13 1.77 1.07
CA ASN A 152 -0.22 2.16 1.45
C ASN A 152 -0.50 1.72 2.90
N TRP A 153 -0.25 2.62 3.84
CA TRP A 153 -0.48 2.37 5.27
C TRP A 153 -1.95 2.33 5.67
N GLN A 154 -2.84 2.76 4.79
CA GLN A 154 -4.27 2.93 5.07
C GLN A 154 -4.55 3.90 6.25
N GLY A 155 -5.82 3.97 6.67
CA GLY A 155 -6.21 4.71 7.87
C GLY A 155 -6.17 3.81 9.12
N VAL A 156 -6.08 4.44 10.30
CA VAL A 156 -6.10 3.73 11.59
C VAL A 156 -7.34 2.86 11.72
N LEU A 157 -8.53 3.38 11.41
CA LEU A 157 -9.77 2.63 11.48
C LEU A 157 -9.80 1.42 10.52
N ASN A 158 -9.28 1.59 9.30
CA ASN A 158 -9.21 0.49 8.33
C ASN A 158 -8.32 -0.66 8.84
N ASN A 159 -7.19 -0.33 9.44
CA ASN A 159 -6.30 -1.33 10.00
C ASN A 159 -6.89 -1.98 11.27
N ALA A 160 -7.50 -1.20 12.15
CA ALA A 160 -8.21 -1.72 13.32
C ALA A 160 -9.36 -2.67 12.90
N PHE A 161 -10.08 -2.34 11.84
CA PHE A 161 -11.10 -3.23 11.27
C PHE A 161 -10.49 -4.55 10.75
N ARG A 162 -9.31 -4.53 10.11
CA ARG A 162 -8.63 -5.76 9.70
C ARG A 162 -8.21 -6.64 10.88
N LEU A 163 -7.91 -6.04 12.01
CA LEU A 163 -7.51 -6.77 13.22
C LEU A 163 -8.72 -7.25 14.03
N ARG A 164 -9.79 -6.45 14.13
CA ARG A 164 -10.89 -6.68 15.04
C ARG A 164 -12.21 -7.06 14.35
N GLY A 165 -12.30 -6.87 13.01
CA GLY A 165 -13.54 -7.06 12.25
C GLY A 165 -14.60 -6.01 12.62
N GLU A 166 -15.86 -6.37 12.43
CA GLU A 166 -17.01 -5.50 12.78
C GLU A 166 -17.08 -5.16 14.27
N LYS A 167 -16.46 -5.98 15.14
CA LYS A 167 -16.41 -5.74 16.57
C LYS A 167 -15.78 -4.38 16.93
N ILE A 168 -14.88 -3.84 16.08
CA ILE A 168 -14.30 -2.52 16.36
C ILE A 168 -15.37 -1.43 16.45
N PHE A 169 -16.43 -1.52 15.66
CA PHE A 169 -17.53 -0.54 15.69
C PHE A 169 -18.38 -0.70 16.97
N ALA A 170 -18.61 -1.94 17.40
CA ALA A 170 -19.27 -2.22 18.69
C ALA A 170 -18.39 -1.71 19.85
N ASP A 171 -17.09 -1.98 19.83
CA ASP A 171 -16.14 -1.51 20.84
C ASP A 171 -16.14 0.02 20.94
N MET A 172 -16.19 0.74 19.79
CA MET A 172 -16.28 2.22 19.81
C MET A 172 -17.50 2.74 20.57
N ALA A 173 -18.61 2.00 20.56
CA ALA A 173 -19.85 2.41 21.21
C ALA A 173 -19.97 1.89 22.66
N LEU A 174 -19.52 0.68 22.92
CA LEU A 174 -19.78 -0.03 24.18
C LEU A 174 -18.53 -0.15 25.06
N GLU A 175 -17.35 -0.22 24.46
CA GLU A 175 -16.05 -0.41 25.13
C GLU A 175 -15.01 0.59 24.58
N PRO A 176 -15.25 1.92 24.70
CA PRO A 176 -14.45 2.93 24.01
C PRO A 176 -12.96 2.92 24.40
N GLN A 177 -12.63 2.44 25.59
CA GLN A 177 -11.23 2.32 26.03
C GLN A 177 -10.50 1.21 25.25
N ARG A 178 -11.16 0.09 24.98
CA ARG A 178 -10.62 -0.98 24.12
C ARG A 178 -10.40 -0.49 22.70
N ALA A 179 -11.41 0.19 22.12
CA ALA A 179 -11.30 0.74 20.78
C ALA A 179 -10.14 1.74 20.68
N LEU A 180 -10.03 2.65 21.64
CA LEU A 180 -8.94 3.63 21.71
C LEU A 180 -7.58 2.94 21.79
N HIS A 181 -7.44 1.95 22.67
CA HIS A 181 -6.22 1.17 22.82
C HIS A 181 -5.77 0.52 21.49
N VAL A 182 -6.71 -0.11 20.77
CA VAL A 182 -6.41 -0.70 19.45
C VAL A 182 -5.98 0.37 18.44
N PHE A 183 -6.64 1.54 18.43
CA PHE A 183 -6.27 2.64 17.55
C PHE A 183 -4.89 3.21 17.86
N GLU A 184 -4.54 3.36 19.12
CA GLU A 184 -3.22 3.84 19.56
C GLU A 184 -2.12 2.86 19.17
N CYS A 185 -2.32 1.55 19.35
CA CYS A 185 -1.38 0.51 18.91
C CYS A 185 -1.16 0.57 17.39
N VAL A 186 -2.24 0.65 16.61
CA VAL A 186 -2.17 0.77 15.15
C VAL A 186 -1.44 2.04 14.73
N ALA A 187 -1.80 3.18 15.32
CA ALA A 187 -1.19 4.48 15.01
C ALA A 187 0.32 4.48 15.31
N ALA A 188 0.72 3.95 16.47
CA ALA A 188 2.13 3.83 16.86
C ALA A 188 2.92 2.95 15.88
N THR A 189 2.33 1.83 15.43
CA THR A 189 2.95 0.95 14.42
C THR A 189 3.14 1.66 13.10
N MET A 190 2.11 2.36 12.64
CA MET A 190 2.17 3.14 11.40
C MET A 190 3.24 4.25 11.49
N GLU A 191 3.27 5.00 12.58
CA GLU A 191 4.26 6.06 12.79
C GLU A 191 5.69 5.53 12.74
N GLN A 192 5.97 4.44 13.46
CA GLN A 192 7.30 3.82 13.47
C GLN A 192 7.71 3.36 12.06
N GLY A 193 6.82 2.65 11.36
CA GLY A 193 7.10 2.15 10.02
C GLY A 193 7.30 3.27 9.00
N VAL A 194 6.44 4.28 9.01
CA VAL A 194 6.55 5.47 8.15
C VAL A 194 7.88 6.20 8.37
N ARG A 195 8.28 6.43 9.63
CA ARG A 195 9.55 7.10 9.96
C ARG A 195 10.76 6.32 9.41
N ARG A 196 10.77 5.00 9.54
CA ARG A 196 11.86 4.14 9.04
C ARG A 196 11.95 4.14 7.51
N LEU A 197 10.81 4.02 6.83
CA LEU A 197 10.77 4.07 5.36
C LEU A 197 11.18 5.44 4.84
N TYR A 198 10.66 6.51 5.45
CA TYR A 198 10.96 7.87 5.05
C TYR A 198 12.44 8.26 5.22
N ALA A 199 13.10 7.71 6.25
CA ALA A 199 14.55 7.90 6.42
C ALA A 199 15.35 7.35 5.23
N ARG A 200 14.89 6.24 4.61
CA ARG A 200 15.51 5.63 3.42
C ARG A 200 15.20 6.39 2.13
N GLN A 201 14.07 7.08 2.07
CA GLN A 201 13.68 7.88 0.90
C GLN A 201 14.38 9.25 0.84
N ARG A 202 15.03 9.66 1.91
CA ARG A 202 15.76 10.94 2.01
C ARG A 202 17.27 10.80 2.03
N ALA A 203 17.78 9.60 2.15
CA ALA A 203 19.20 9.32 2.14
C ALA A 203 19.76 9.41 0.73
#